data_d56e38b0a428383f43b5f224dc7a66f4
#
_entry.id   d56e38b0a428383f43b5f224dc7a66f4
#
_cell.length_a   1.000
_cell.length_b   1.000
_cell.length_c   1.000
_cell.angle_alpha   90.00
_cell.angle_beta   90.00
_cell.angle_gamma   90.00
#
_symmetry.space_group_name_H-M   'P 1'
#
loop_
_entity.id
_entity.type
_entity.pdbx_description
1 polymer ?
#
loop_
_entity_poly.entity_id
_entity_poly.type
_entity_poly.pdbx_seq_one_letter_code
_entity_poly.pdbx_strand_id
1 'polypeptide(L)'
;MPDKNGNFFDGIGLVDLEKILTTELEHLKYPGKNWVPKKEGITDIVIVGGGMCGMVVWHSLVSGGILNIRILDKSTKGNEGPWVNYARMETLRSPKDLTGPAFGHGALTFQSWYRAQYGKDNWNSLDKILRPMWMDYLKWYRSVLKIPIENGLSLNQVKPVEGNILKLKISGNNNETIFCRKLIFATGRDGIGCPNIPNFVDSLPKKFWAHSSDDIDFNTLAKKNVAVIGVGASAVDNAAEALEHGAAEVRHIIRRKKMPRINKMMGIGSFGFTSGFPNLPDEWRWRFMQYSFSTQTPPPRGSTLRVSKNKNAFFHFGKEPTHLQVEEEKVKIFFADGSTYLSDFIILGTGFKTDPLARTEFGEAAGNILLWEDVYDPPEDEKNHDLKKFPYLNKDFSFKEKVKGTDIWLQNVYCFNYAASASLGKVSGDIPGISDGATWLARSIGATLYKEDIEKHWQHLLDYKSPELLGDEWEPSELEGENNKGKVA
;
A
#
# COMPACT_ATOMS: atom_id res chain seq x y z
N MET A 1 -26.68 15.64 -17.53
CA MET A 1 -27.46 16.53 -16.66
C MET A 1 -28.01 15.70 -15.51
N PRO A 2 -28.10 16.19 -14.28
CA PRO A 2 -28.72 15.42 -13.22
C PRO A 2 -30.16 15.05 -13.64
N ASP A 3 -30.64 13.88 -13.20
CA ASP A 3 -32.04 13.55 -13.36
C ASP A 3 -32.90 14.56 -12.59
N LYS A 4 -34.24 14.52 -12.78
CA LYS A 4 -35.18 15.44 -12.12
C LYS A 4 -35.08 15.43 -10.58
N ASN A 5 -34.29 14.51 -9.98
CA ASN A 5 -34.07 14.33 -8.54
C ASN A 5 -32.65 14.70 -8.09
N GLY A 6 -31.81 15.32 -8.96
CA GLY A 6 -30.45 15.74 -8.63
C GLY A 6 -29.43 14.61 -8.59
N ASN A 7 -29.70 13.43 -9.16
CA ASN A 7 -28.80 12.29 -9.15
C ASN A 7 -27.88 12.32 -10.38
N PHE A 8 -26.60 12.61 -10.19
CA PHE A 8 -25.62 12.73 -11.28
C PHE A 8 -25.15 11.37 -11.84
N PHE A 9 -25.17 10.30 -11.03
CA PHE A 9 -24.46 9.06 -11.37
C PHE A 9 -25.37 7.81 -11.42
N ASP A 10 -26.67 7.94 -11.19
CA ASP A 10 -27.52 6.77 -11.05
C ASP A 10 -27.92 6.15 -12.39
N GLY A 11 -27.46 4.92 -12.64
CA GLY A 11 -27.86 4.14 -13.80
C GLY A 11 -27.43 4.68 -15.16
N ILE A 12 -26.49 5.62 -15.20
CA ILE A 12 -26.00 6.24 -16.45
C ILE A 12 -25.08 5.30 -17.26
N GLY A 13 -24.58 4.23 -16.65
CA GLY A 13 -23.58 3.33 -17.21
C GLY A 13 -22.15 3.86 -17.11
N LEU A 14 -21.18 2.97 -17.30
CA LEU A 14 -19.75 3.34 -17.18
C LEU A 14 -19.31 4.29 -18.29
N VAL A 15 -19.85 4.18 -19.50
CA VAL A 15 -19.46 5.05 -20.61
C VAL A 15 -19.74 6.54 -20.32
N ASP A 16 -20.89 6.84 -19.73
CA ASP A 16 -21.22 8.22 -19.40
C ASP A 16 -20.50 8.70 -18.15
N LEU A 17 -20.26 7.83 -17.16
CA LEU A 17 -19.39 8.13 -16.04
C LEU A 17 -17.96 8.48 -16.49
N GLU A 18 -17.41 7.75 -17.45
CA GLU A 18 -16.07 7.99 -18.01
C GLU A 18 -15.99 9.31 -18.77
N LYS A 19 -17.04 9.73 -19.47
CA LYS A 19 -17.11 11.06 -20.09
C LYS A 19 -17.07 12.17 -19.04
N ILE A 20 -17.84 12.02 -17.95
CA ILE A 20 -17.83 12.98 -16.84
C ILE A 20 -16.43 13.06 -16.24
N LEU A 21 -15.83 11.91 -15.93
CA LEU A 21 -14.46 11.87 -15.40
C LEU A 21 -13.45 12.51 -16.36
N THR A 22 -13.55 12.25 -17.65
CA THR A 22 -12.67 12.87 -18.66
C THR A 22 -12.76 14.39 -18.58
N THR A 23 -13.96 14.94 -18.50
CA THR A 23 -14.17 16.39 -18.34
C THR A 23 -13.60 16.92 -17.02
N GLU A 24 -13.80 16.20 -15.89
CA GLU A 24 -13.19 16.57 -14.61
C GLU A 24 -11.65 16.62 -14.72
N LEU A 25 -11.04 15.60 -15.33
CA LEU A 25 -9.58 15.52 -15.53
C LEU A 25 -9.05 16.62 -16.45
N GLU A 26 -9.76 16.94 -17.52
CA GLU A 26 -9.41 18.07 -18.43
C GLU A 26 -9.43 19.40 -17.69
N HIS A 27 -10.48 19.68 -16.90
CA HIS A 27 -10.58 20.90 -16.10
C HIS A 27 -9.45 21.02 -15.06
N LEU A 28 -8.94 19.90 -14.56
CA LEU A 28 -7.82 19.86 -13.64
C LEU A 28 -6.46 19.75 -14.34
N LYS A 29 -6.45 19.85 -15.67
CA LYS A 29 -5.22 19.77 -16.50
C LYS A 29 -4.42 18.48 -16.26
N TYR A 30 -5.14 17.35 -16.13
CA TYR A 30 -4.53 16.04 -16.02
C TYR A 30 -4.28 15.44 -17.41
N PRO A 31 -3.10 14.83 -17.66
CA PRO A 31 -1.92 14.78 -16.81
C PRO A 31 -1.26 16.16 -16.66
N GLY A 32 -0.55 16.36 -15.54
CA GLY A 32 0.21 17.59 -15.33
C GLY A 32 1.26 17.81 -16.44
N LYS A 33 1.60 19.07 -16.72
CA LYS A 33 2.67 19.39 -17.68
C LYS A 33 4.02 18.91 -17.14
N ASN A 34 4.76 18.13 -17.97
CA ASN A 34 6.08 17.67 -17.56
C ASN A 34 7.04 18.85 -17.31
N TRP A 35 7.66 18.83 -16.16
CA TRP A 35 8.66 19.82 -15.74
C TRP A 35 10.01 19.21 -15.36
N VAL A 36 10.10 17.86 -15.26
CA VAL A 36 11.32 17.14 -14.93
C VAL A 36 12.23 17.10 -16.14
N PRO A 37 13.48 17.61 -16.05
CA PRO A 37 14.42 17.57 -17.15
C PRO A 37 14.79 16.14 -17.54
N LYS A 38 14.67 15.82 -18.83
CA LYS A 38 15.01 14.49 -19.35
C LYS A 38 16.49 14.17 -19.10
N LYS A 39 16.74 12.95 -18.63
CA LYS A 39 18.07 12.32 -18.58
C LYS A 39 18.05 11.09 -19.49
N GLU A 40 18.98 11.02 -20.43
CA GLU A 40 19.00 9.96 -21.46
C GLU A 40 19.24 8.60 -20.79
N GLY A 41 18.45 7.59 -21.16
CA GLY A 41 18.55 6.23 -20.62
C GLY A 41 18.14 6.07 -19.15
N ILE A 42 17.63 7.12 -18.48
CA ILE A 42 17.28 7.11 -17.06
C ILE A 42 15.79 7.33 -16.89
N THR A 43 15.13 6.43 -16.17
CA THR A 43 13.75 6.58 -15.71
C THR A 43 13.75 7.47 -14.46
N ASP A 44 12.83 8.43 -14.37
CA ASP A 44 12.79 9.27 -13.17
C ASP A 44 12.32 8.47 -11.97
N ILE A 45 11.26 7.67 -12.13
CA ILE A 45 10.69 6.89 -11.02
C ILE A 45 10.36 5.47 -11.47
N VAL A 46 10.77 4.48 -10.68
CA VAL A 46 10.28 3.10 -10.78
C VAL A 46 9.44 2.77 -9.56
N ILE A 47 8.23 2.25 -9.80
CA ILE A 47 7.30 1.79 -8.76
C ILE A 47 7.26 0.26 -8.80
N VAL A 48 7.52 -0.40 -7.68
CA VAL A 48 7.40 -1.86 -7.52
C VAL A 48 6.10 -2.18 -6.80
N GLY A 49 5.22 -2.86 -7.52
CA GLY A 49 3.86 -3.18 -7.10
C GLY A 49 2.82 -2.36 -7.85
N GLY A 50 2.06 -3.01 -8.74
CA GLY A 50 0.99 -2.42 -9.57
C GLY A 50 -0.42 -2.53 -8.97
N GLY A 51 -0.53 -2.92 -7.69
CA GLY A 51 -1.81 -2.92 -6.97
C GLY A 51 -2.29 -1.51 -6.63
N MET A 52 -3.33 -1.40 -5.79
CA MET A 52 -3.92 -0.12 -5.40
C MET A 52 -2.87 0.93 -4.99
N CYS A 53 -1.88 0.54 -4.16
CA CYS A 53 -0.83 1.47 -3.70
C CYS A 53 -0.01 2.04 -4.86
N GLY A 54 0.43 1.21 -5.80
CA GLY A 54 1.21 1.67 -6.96
C GLY A 54 0.40 2.53 -7.91
N MET A 55 -0.86 2.18 -8.15
CA MET A 55 -1.76 2.97 -9.00
C MET A 55 -2.01 4.37 -8.46
N VAL A 56 -2.26 4.52 -7.15
CA VAL A 56 -2.48 5.84 -6.54
C VAL A 56 -1.22 6.69 -6.52
N VAL A 57 -0.05 6.08 -6.28
CA VAL A 57 1.23 6.78 -6.37
C VAL A 57 1.47 7.29 -7.77
N TRP A 58 1.27 6.44 -8.79
CA TRP A 58 1.39 6.85 -10.19
C TRP A 58 0.44 8.01 -10.54
N HIS A 59 -0.83 7.90 -10.17
CA HIS A 59 -1.81 8.96 -10.43
C HIS A 59 -1.37 10.30 -9.83
N SER A 60 -0.91 10.30 -8.59
CA SER A 60 -0.48 11.52 -7.90
C SER A 60 0.77 12.13 -8.53
N LEU A 61 1.75 11.30 -8.94
CA LEU A 61 2.97 11.76 -9.61
C LEU A 61 2.64 12.38 -10.98
N VAL A 62 1.79 11.72 -11.76
CA VAL A 62 1.37 12.19 -13.10
C VAL A 62 0.55 13.47 -12.99
N SER A 63 -0.33 13.59 -11.99
CA SER A 63 -1.04 14.85 -11.69
C SER A 63 -0.08 15.99 -11.37
N GLY A 64 1.06 15.69 -10.73
CA GLY A 64 2.13 16.64 -10.45
C GLY A 64 3.09 16.90 -11.61
N GLY A 65 2.86 16.34 -12.81
CA GLY A 65 3.70 16.55 -14.00
C GLY A 65 5.02 15.76 -13.99
N ILE A 66 5.11 14.67 -13.23
CA ILE A 66 6.22 13.73 -13.28
C ILE A 66 5.75 12.55 -14.14
N LEU A 67 6.25 12.44 -15.38
CA LEU A 67 5.66 11.54 -16.37
C LEU A 67 6.56 10.36 -16.77
N ASN A 68 7.87 10.43 -16.56
CA ASN A 68 8.80 9.35 -16.89
C ASN A 68 8.83 8.30 -15.75
N ILE A 69 7.77 7.49 -15.71
CA ILE A 69 7.52 6.51 -14.63
C ILE A 69 7.32 5.12 -15.23
N ARG A 70 7.91 4.10 -14.60
CA ARG A 70 7.60 2.69 -14.86
C ARG A 70 6.98 2.06 -13.62
N ILE A 71 5.96 1.21 -13.82
CA ILE A 71 5.32 0.43 -12.75
C ILE A 71 5.51 -1.05 -13.06
N LEU A 72 6.18 -1.76 -12.16
CA LEU A 72 6.47 -3.18 -12.32
C LEU A 72 5.61 -3.99 -11.35
N ASP A 73 4.99 -5.06 -11.83
CA ASP A 73 4.28 -6.02 -10.97
C ASP A 73 4.60 -7.45 -11.37
N LYS A 74 4.86 -8.31 -10.38
CA LYS A 74 5.17 -9.73 -10.58
C LYS A 74 3.96 -10.54 -11.07
N SER A 75 2.74 -10.07 -10.78
CA SER A 75 1.49 -10.75 -11.12
C SER A 75 1.13 -10.57 -12.59
N THR A 76 0.31 -11.46 -13.12
CA THR A 76 -0.34 -11.28 -14.41
C THR A 76 -1.37 -10.15 -14.35
N LYS A 77 -1.68 -9.55 -15.50
CA LYS A 77 -2.63 -8.45 -15.62
C LYS A 77 -4.00 -8.80 -15.04
N GLY A 78 -4.50 -7.95 -14.16
CA GLY A 78 -5.78 -8.14 -13.47
C GLY A 78 -5.68 -8.98 -12.19
N ASN A 79 -4.46 -9.38 -11.80
CA ASN A 79 -4.19 -10.12 -10.57
C ASN A 79 -3.23 -9.36 -9.64
N GLU A 80 -3.08 -8.05 -9.84
CA GLU A 80 -2.24 -7.21 -8.99
C GLU A 80 -2.84 -7.06 -7.58
N GLY A 81 -2.01 -7.18 -6.58
CA GLY A 81 -2.42 -7.12 -5.16
C GLY A 81 -3.12 -8.39 -4.67
N PRO A 82 -3.77 -8.33 -3.48
CA PRO A 82 -4.26 -9.53 -2.81
C PRO A 82 -5.68 -9.96 -3.22
N TRP A 83 -6.44 -9.09 -3.87
CA TRP A 83 -7.90 -9.15 -3.93
C TRP A 83 -8.47 -10.40 -4.63
N VAL A 84 -7.81 -10.93 -5.64
CA VAL A 84 -8.19 -12.14 -6.38
C VAL A 84 -7.21 -13.29 -6.20
N ASN A 85 -6.17 -13.09 -5.39
CA ASN A 85 -5.15 -14.10 -5.09
C ASN A 85 -5.40 -14.71 -3.71
N TYR A 86 -4.69 -14.22 -2.69
CA TYR A 86 -4.67 -14.83 -1.37
C TYR A 86 -5.63 -14.17 -0.35
N ALA A 87 -6.27 -13.05 -0.67
CA ALA A 87 -7.31 -12.49 0.19
C ALA A 87 -8.61 -13.32 0.05
N ARG A 88 -9.14 -13.77 1.19
CA ARG A 88 -10.29 -14.69 1.24
C ARG A 88 -11.50 -14.12 1.98
N MET A 89 -11.44 -12.80 2.31
CA MET A 89 -12.62 -12.13 2.82
C MET A 89 -13.72 -12.07 1.74
N GLU A 90 -14.95 -12.26 2.15
CA GLU A 90 -16.11 -12.07 1.27
C GLU A 90 -16.32 -10.58 0.95
N THR A 91 -16.23 -9.73 1.98
CA THR A 91 -16.40 -8.28 1.86
C THR A 91 -15.23 -7.52 2.46
N LEU A 92 -15.02 -6.29 1.97
CA LEU A 92 -14.06 -5.37 2.57
C LEU A 92 -14.49 -5.02 3.99
N ARG A 93 -13.50 -4.73 4.86
CA ARG A 93 -13.75 -4.19 6.20
C ARG A 93 -14.17 -2.73 6.15
N SER A 94 -13.60 -1.96 5.24
CA SER A 94 -13.84 -0.54 5.08
C SER A 94 -15.31 -0.27 4.77
N PRO A 95 -15.90 0.82 5.30
CA PRO A 95 -17.21 1.29 4.89
C PRO A 95 -17.29 1.52 3.38
N LYS A 96 -18.46 1.34 2.78
CA LYS A 96 -18.66 1.47 1.33
C LYS A 96 -18.54 2.90 0.81
N ASP A 97 -18.79 3.86 1.67
CA ASP A 97 -18.83 5.30 1.39
C ASP A 97 -17.47 6.01 1.50
N LEU A 98 -16.39 5.26 1.69
CA LEU A 98 -15.05 5.81 1.65
C LEU A 98 -14.69 6.30 0.25
N THR A 99 -14.07 7.48 0.18
CA THR A 99 -13.60 8.05 -1.09
C THR A 99 -12.48 7.23 -1.73
N GLY A 100 -11.62 6.58 -0.91
CA GLY A 100 -10.55 5.70 -1.37
C GLY A 100 -9.54 6.39 -2.28
N PRO A 101 -9.18 5.78 -3.42
CA PRO A 101 -8.15 6.28 -4.33
C PRO A 101 -8.62 7.41 -5.27
N ALA A 102 -9.66 8.16 -4.91
CA ALA A 102 -10.33 9.09 -5.83
C ALA A 102 -9.70 10.48 -5.92
N PHE A 103 -8.81 10.90 -5.02
CA PHE A 103 -8.12 12.20 -5.03
C PHE A 103 -9.05 13.43 -5.14
N GLY A 104 -10.28 13.34 -4.60
CA GLY A 104 -11.27 14.39 -4.69
C GLY A 104 -12.11 14.38 -5.97
N HIS A 105 -11.84 13.52 -6.95
CA HIS A 105 -12.68 13.34 -8.13
C HIS A 105 -13.94 12.56 -7.79
N GLY A 106 -15.09 13.20 -7.85
CA GLY A 106 -16.36 12.55 -7.55
C GLY A 106 -16.64 11.36 -8.46
N ALA A 107 -16.40 11.53 -9.77
CA ALA A 107 -16.61 10.48 -10.77
C ALA A 107 -15.66 9.27 -10.62
N LEU A 108 -14.53 9.41 -9.92
CA LEU A 108 -13.54 8.34 -9.74
C LEU A 108 -13.79 7.50 -8.49
N THR A 109 -14.77 7.84 -7.64
CA THR A 109 -15.08 7.09 -6.42
C THR A 109 -15.68 5.71 -6.71
N PHE A 110 -15.48 4.75 -5.81
CA PHE A 110 -16.18 3.46 -5.88
C PHE A 110 -17.71 3.65 -5.89
N GLN A 111 -18.21 4.60 -5.11
CA GLN A 111 -19.64 4.90 -5.06
C GLN A 111 -20.17 5.31 -6.43
N SER A 112 -19.50 6.21 -7.15
CA SER A 112 -19.93 6.64 -8.48
C SER A 112 -19.83 5.52 -9.51
N TRP A 113 -18.74 4.73 -9.48
CA TRP A 113 -18.58 3.52 -10.30
C TRP A 113 -19.69 2.49 -10.08
N TYR A 114 -20.08 2.26 -8.83
CA TYR A 114 -21.15 1.34 -8.49
C TYR A 114 -22.52 1.89 -8.92
N ARG A 115 -22.81 3.14 -8.53
CA ARG A 115 -24.12 3.76 -8.81
C ARG A 115 -24.37 3.95 -10.32
N ALA A 116 -23.34 4.25 -11.08
CA ALA A 116 -23.46 4.34 -12.54
C ALA A 116 -23.98 3.05 -13.17
N GLN A 117 -23.61 1.89 -12.63
CA GLN A 117 -24.00 0.58 -13.15
C GLN A 117 -25.30 0.06 -12.53
N TYR A 118 -25.48 0.24 -11.22
CA TYR A 118 -26.52 -0.46 -10.46
C TYR A 118 -27.58 0.48 -9.86
N GLY A 119 -27.36 1.79 -9.89
CA GLY A 119 -28.28 2.80 -9.37
C GLY A 119 -28.25 2.95 -7.85
N LYS A 120 -29.00 3.97 -7.38
CA LYS A 120 -29.02 4.41 -5.97
C LYS A 120 -29.65 3.36 -5.04
N ASP A 121 -30.70 2.66 -5.46
CA ASP A 121 -31.40 1.71 -4.58
C ASP A 121 -30.51 0.50 -4.27
N ASN A 122 -29.77 0.01 -5.27
CA ASN A 122 -28.79 -1.04 -5.05
C ASN A 122 -27.61 -0.56 -4.20
N TRP A 123 -27.19 0.70 -4.36
CA TRP A 123 -26.21 1.31 -3.46
C TRP A 123 -26.69 1.36 -2.02
N ASN A 124 -27.91 1.78 -1.77
CA ASN A 124 -28.48 1.89 -0.44
C ASN A 124 -28.58 0.51 0.25
N SER A 125 -28.96 -0.52 -0.50
CA SER A 125 -29.06 -1.91 0.00
C SER A 125 -27.72 -2.62 0.17
N LEU A 126 -26.65 -2.16 -0.47
CA LEU A 126 -25.30 -2.71 -0.30
C LEU A 126 -24.81 -2.41 1.13
N ASP A 127 -24.55 -3.45 1.94
CA ASP A 127 -23.96 -3.28 3.28
C ASP A 127 -22.45 -2.97 3.17
N LYS A 128 -21.71 -3.84 2.48
CA LYS A 128 -20.26 -3.74 2.29
C LYS A 128 -19.85 -4.10 0.88
N ILE A 129 -18.72 -3.55 0.45
CA ILE A 129 -18.13 -3.86 -0.85
C ILE A 129 -17.67 -5.31 -0.88
N LEU A 130 -18.15 -6.08 -1.85
CA LEU A 130 -17.66 -7.43 -2.12
C LEU A 130 -16.22 -7.36 -2.63
N ARG A 131 -15.35 -8.26 -2.17
CA ARG A 131 -13.94 -8.30 -2.56
C ARG A 131 -13.72 -8.39 -4.08
N PRO A 132 -14.41 -9.26 -4.83
CA PRO A 132 -14.28 -9.30 -6.29
C PRO A 132 -14.69 -7.98 -6.96
N MET A 133 -15.77 -7.37 -6.49
CA MET A 133 -16.28 -6.10 -6.99
C MET A 133 -15.26 -4.94 -6.77
N TRP A 134 -14.55 -4.97 -5.63
CA TRP A 134 -13.44 -4.02 -5.41
C TRP A 134 -12.32 -4.20 -6.44
N MET A 135 -11.98 -5.44 -6.79
CA MET A 135 -11.01 -5.69 -7.84
C MET A 135 -11.50 -5.23 -9.22
N ASP A 136 -12.78 -5.41 -9.54
CA ASP A 136 -13.35 -4.93 -10.80
C ASP A 136 -13.32 -3.40 -10.88
N TYR A 137 -13.59 -2.72 -9.76
CA TYR A 137 -13.39 -1.27 -9.65
C TYR A 137 -11.92 -0.89 -9.87
N LEU A 138 -10.95 -1.59 -9.29
CA LEU A 138 -9.52 -1.30 -9.49
C LEU A 138 -9.07 -1.56 -10.94
N LYS A 139 -9.63 -2.57 -11.62
CA LYS A 139 -9.40 -2.79 -13.06
C LYS A 139 -9.95 -1.65 -13.90
N TRP A 140 -11.15 -1.17 -13.58
CA TRP A 140 -11.74 0.00 -14.22
C TRP A 140 -10.90 1.25 -13.95
N TYR A 141 -10.49 1.48 -12.69
CA TYR A 141 -9.61 2.58 -12.29
C TYR A 141 -8.31 2.62 -13.10
N ARG A 142 -7.65 1.46 -13.23
CA ARG A 142 -6.47 1.30 -14.10
C ARG A 142 -6.75 1.68 -15.54
N SER A 143 -7.87 1.22 -16.07
CA SER A 143 -8.26 1.41 -17.49
C SER A 143 -8.56 2.88 -17.79
N VAL A 144 -9.41 3.51 -16.99
CA VAL A 144 -9.88 4.88 -17.24
C VAL A 144 -8.76 5.91 -17.09
N LEU A 145 -7.82 5.68 -16.18
CA LEU A 145 -6.62 6.51 -16.00
C LEU A 145 -5.45 6.10 -16.90
N LYS A 146 -5.60 5.03 -17.70
CA LYS A 146 -4.57 4.49 -18.61
C LYS A 146 -3.24 4.18 -17.91
N ILE A 147 -3.29 3.60 -16.71
CA ILE A 147 -2.10 3.33 -15.89
C ILE A 147 -1.25 2.21 -16.53
N PRO A 148 0.01 2.47 -16.92
CA PRO A 148 0.84 1.54 -17.69
C PRO A 148 1.59 0.56 -16.78
N ILE A 149 0.89 -0.43 -16.19
CA ILE A 149 1.51 -1.45 -15.36
C ILE A 149 2.13 -2.54 -16.22
N GLU A 150 3.42 -2.76 -16.04
CA GLU A 150 4.20 -3.82 -16.69
C GLU A 150 4.14 -5.07 -15.81
N ASN A 151 3.37 -6.04 -16.26
CA ASN A 151 3.09 -7.27 -15.55
C ASN A 151 4.12 -8.39 -15.82
N GLY A 152 4.26 -9.33 -14.88
CA GLY A 152 5.21 -10.44 -14.97
C GLY A 152 6.66 -10.03 -14.78
N LEU A 153 6.91 -8.90 -14.11
CA LEU A 153 8.24 -8.35 -13.83
C LEU A 153 8.49 -8.25 -12.33
N SER A 154 9.64 -8.75 -11.90
CA SER A 154 10.08 -8.75 -10.51
C SER A 154 11.40 -8.00 -10.35
N LEU A 155 11.48 -7.15 -9.33
CA LEU A 155 12.74 -6.54 -8.91
C LEU A 155 13.56 -7.58 -8.13
N ASN A 156 14.79 -7.86 -8.57
CA ASN A 156 15.67 -8.81 -7.91
C ASN A 156 16.82 -8.13 -7.15
N GLN A 157 17.26 -6.95 -7.61
CA GLN A 157 18.34 -6.24 -6.97
C GLN A 157 18.27 -4.76 -7.25
N VAL A 158 18.61 -3.95 -6.24
CA VAL A 158 18.89 -2.53 -6.36
C VAL A 158 20.31 -2.23 -5.90
N LYS A 159 21.03 -1.43 -6.67
CA LYS A 159 22.38 -0.95 -6.32
C LYS A 159 22.56 0.51 -6.73
N PRO A 160 23.32 1.30 -5.98
CA PRO A 160 23.70 2.64 -6.43
C PRO A 160 24.74 2.56 -7.57
N VAL A 161 24.70 3.58 -8.42
CA VAL A 161 25.74 3.89 -9.40
C VAL A 161 26.06 5.38 -9.32
N GLU A 162 27.09 5.84 -10.04
CA GLU A 162 27.45 7.26 -10.07
C GLU A 162 26.27 8.18 -10.44
N GLY A 163 26.35 9.42 -9.99
CA GLY A 163 25.34 10.44 -10.31
C GLY A 163 24.03 10.31 -9.53
N ASN A 164 24.04 9.66 -8.37
CA ASN A 164 22.85 9.47 -7.51
C ASN A 164 21.73 8.68 -8.20
N ILE A 165 22.13 7.71 -9.05
CA ILE A 165 21.25 6.84 -9.83
C ILE A 165 21.21 5.45 -9.21
N LEU A 166 20.07 4.79 -9.31
CA LEU A 166 19.86 3.40 -8.91
C LEU A 166 19.87 2.49 -10.15
N LYS A 167 20.63 1.41 -10.07
CA LYS A 167 20.63 0.32 -11.05
C LYS A 167 19.76 -0.82 -10.52
N LEU A 168 18.71 -1.15 -11.24
CA LEU A 168 17.74 -2.19 -10.90
C LEU A 168 17.94 -3.40 -11.81
N LYS A 169 18.04 -4.60 -11.23
CA LYS A 169 17.96 -5.86 -11.99
C LYS A 169 16.55 -6.39 -11.92
N ILE A 170 15.94 -6.58 -13.07
CA ILE A 170 14.58 -7.05 -13.22
C ILE A 170 14.60 -8.44 -13.87
N SER A 171 13.76 -9.34 -13.38
CA SER A 171 13.48 -10.64 -13.99
C SER A 171 12.01 -10.78 -14.34
N GLY A 172 11.72 -11.66 -15.28
CA GLY A 172 10.36 -11.94 -15.75
C GLY A 172 10.37 -12.43 -17.19
N ASN A 173 9.38 -12.00 -17.98
CA ASN A 173 9.29 -12.36 -19.39
C ASN A 173 10.56 -11.97 -20.18
N ASN A 174 11.19 -10.86 -19.81
CA ASN A 174 12.51 -10.45 -20.26
C ASN A 174 13.34 -9.96 -19.07
N ASN A 175 14.56 -10.46 -18.96
CA ASN A 175 15.50 -9.94 -17.97
C ASN A 175 16.09 -8.64 -18.47
N GLU A 176 15.98 -7.57 -17.69
CA GLU A 176 16.49 -6.26 -18.06
C GLU A 176 17.17 -5.54 -16.89
N THR A 177 17.92 -4.51 -17.24
CA THR A 177 18.49 -3.56 -16.30
C THR A 177 17.85 -2.20 -16.49
N ILE A 178 17.30 -1.61 -15.44
CA ILE A 178 16.73 -0.27 -15.45
C ILE A 178 17.63 0.64 -14.63
N PHE A 179 17.88 1.85 -15.14
CA PHE A 179 18.48 2.93 -14.37
C PHE A 179 17.40 3.94 -14.00
N CYS A 180 17.31 4.29 -12.72
CA CYS A 180 16.32 5.25 -12.26
C CYS A 180 16.86 6.19 -11.19
N ARG A 181 16.18 7.33 -11.02
CA ARG A 181 16.49 8.30 -9.96
C ARG A 181 15.87 7.91 -8.63
N LYS A 182 14.62 7.45 -8.65
CA LYS A 182 13.83 7.13 -7.46
C LYS A 182 13.17 5.76 -7.61
N LEU A 183 13.15 5.00 -6.52
CA LEU A 183 12.51 3.69 -6.43
C LEU A 183 11.46 3.73 -5.33
N ILE A 184 10.23 3.27 -5.63
CA ILE A 184 9.12 3.24 -4.67
C ILE A 184 8.67 1.79 -4.48
N PHE A 185 8.73 1.30 -3.25
CA PHE A 185 8.13 0.03 -2.87
C PHE A 185 6.66 0.22 -2.48
N ALA A 186 5.76 -0.03 -3.44
CA ALA A 186 4.31 -0.02 -3.26
C ALA A 186 3.75 -1.44 -3.06
N THR A 187 4.46 -2.26 -2.28
CA THR A 187 4.31 -3.71 -2.13
C THR A 187 3.19 -4.13 -1.16
N GLY A 188 2.33 -3.20 -0.77
CA GLY A 188 1.11 -3.51 -0.03
C GLY A 188 1.34 -4.08 1.37
N ARG A 189 0.63 -5.17 1.70
CA ARG A 189 0.65 -5.76 3.03
C ARG A 189 1.95 -6.51 3.35
N ASP A 190 2.58 -7.13 2.38
CA ASP A 190 3.90 -7.76 2.52
C ASP A 190 4.95 -6.72 2.93
N GLY A 191 4.75 -5.50 2.51
CA GLY A 191 5.55 -4.35 2.90
C GLY A 191 7.02 -4.52 2.57
N ILE A 192 7.85 -4.27 3.59
CA ILE A 192 9.28 -4.59 3.62
C ILE A 192 9.45 -5.77 4.59
N GLY A 193 9.07 -6.95 4.15
CA GLY A 193 9.11 -8.15 4.99
C GLY A 193 8.69 -9.41 4.25
N CYS A 194 8.15 -10.37 5.00
CA CYS A 194 7.74 -11.67 4.50
C CYS A 194 6.57 -12.25 5.32
N PRO A 195 5.95 -13.37 4.89
CA PRO A 195 5.04 -14.13 5.72
C PRO A 195 5.65 -14.48 7.07
N ASN A 196 4.87 -14.36 8.14
CA ASN A 196 5.33 -14.71 9.48
C ASN A 196 5.17 -16.21 9.70
N ILE A 197 6.22 -16.96 9.40
CA ILE A 197 6.27 -18.42 9.60
C ILE A 197 6.88 -18.68 10.99
N PRO A 198 6.13 -19.28 11.93
CA PRO A 198 6.67 -19.64 13.25
C PRO A 198 7.67 -20.80 13.16
N ASN A 199 8.73 -20.75 13.96
CA ASN A 199 9.81 -21.76 13.95
C ASN A 199 9.32 -23.20 14.23
N PHE A 200 8.20 -23.37 14.92
CA PHE A 200 7.68 -24.72 15.23
C PHE A 200 7.23 -25.50 13.97
N VAL A 201 7.14 -24.86 12.79
CA VAL A 201 6.85 -25.55 11.53
C VAL A 201 8.10 -25.84 10.68
N ASP A 202 9.29 -25.39 11.08
CA ASP A 202 10.51 -25.48 10.26
C ASP A 202 10.88 -26.94 9.88
N SER A 203 10.60 -27.90 10.76
CA SER A 203 10.84 -29.33 10.52
C SER A 203 9.68 -30.03 9.80
N LEU A 204 8.56 -29.34 9.57
CA LEU A 204 7.36 -29.97 9.02
C LEU A 204 7.38 -29.95 7.49
N PRO A 205 7.20 -31.11 6.78
CA PRO A 205 7.10 -31.13 5.34
C PRO A 205 5.97 -30.22 4.82
N LYS A 206 6.25 -29.48 3.74
CA LYS A 206 5.33 -28.46 3.18
C LYS A 206 3.96 -29.01 2.78
N LYS A 207 3.85 -30.32 2.50
CA LYS A 207 2.56 -30.96 2.20
C LYS A 207 1.52 -30.90 3.34
N PHE A 208 1.95 -30.62 4.56
CA PHE A 208 1.09 -30.59 5.75
C PHE A 208 0.65 -29.18 6.17
N TRP A 209 1.20 -28.12 5.56
CA TRP A 209 0.88 -26.77 5.97
C TRP A 209 0.99 -25.76 4.84
N ALA A 210 0.26 -24.68 4.99
CA ALA A 210 0.38 -23.50 4.15
C ALA A 210 0.27 -22.23 5.00
N HIS A 211 0.90 -21.14 4.55
CA HIS A 211 0.60 -19.82 5.08
C HIS A 211 -0.66 -19.27 4.41
N SER A 212 -1.42 -18.43 5.12
CA SER A 212 -2.67 -17.83 4.60
C SER A 212 -2.49 -16.96 3.35
N SER A 213 -1.26 -16.63 2.96
CA SER A 213 -0.93 -15.94 1.71
C SER A 213 -0.48 -16.89 0.58
N ASP A 214 -0.39 -18.19 0.86
CA ASP A 214 -0.07 -19.17 -0.18
C ASP A 214 -1.30 -19.44 -1.05
N ASP A 215 -1.06 -19.95 -2.25
CA ASP A 215 -2.12 -20.45 -3.13
C ASP A 215 -2.60 -21.83 -2.61
N ILE A 216 -3.65 -21.80 -1.79
CA ILE A 216 -4.22 -22.99 -1.16
C ILE A 216 -5.36 -23.51 -2.01
N ASP A 217 -5.26 -24.74 -2.53
CA ASP A 217 -6.39 -25.46 -3.11
C ASP A 217 -7.26 -26.04 -1.98
N PHE A 218 -8.30 -25.31 -1.59
CA PHE A 218 -9.22 -25.73 -0.51
C PHE A 218 -10.01 -26.99 -0.84
N ASN A 219 -10.18 -27.36 -2.11
CA ASN A 219 -10.84 -28.62 -2.48
C ASN A 219 -10.07 -29.83 -1.95
N THR A 220 -8.75 -29.73 -1.85
CA THR A 220 -7.90 -30.81 -1.29
C THR A 220 -8.08 -30.99 0.22
N LEU A 221 -8.73 -30.03 0.89
CA LEU A 221 -9.02 -30.06 2.32
C LEU A 221 -10.41 -30.67 2.64
N ALA A 222 -11.19 -31.04 1.63
CA ALA A 222 -12.47 -31.70 1.82
C ALA A 222 -12.30 -32.99 2.66
N LYS A 223 -13.18 -33.19 3.66
CA LYS A 223 -13.17 -34.31 4.62
C LYS A 223 -11.93 -34.39 5.52
N LYS A 224 -11.09 -33.34 5.56
CA LYS A 224 -9.91 -33.26 6.45
C LYS A 224 -10.18 -32.49 7.72
N ASN A 225 -9.44 -32.81 8.78
CA ASN A 225 -9.36 -32.04 10.00
C ASN A 225 -8.30 -30.95 9.82
N VAL A 226 -8.71 -29.70 9.84
CA VAL A 226 -7.83 -28.55 9.56
C VAL A 226 -7.60 -27.75 10.82
N ALA A 227 -6.33 -27.51 11.18
CA ALA A 227 -5.95 -26.56 12.21
C ALA A 227 -5.65 -25.20 11.59
N VAL A 228 -6.23 -24.12 12.11
CA VAL A 228 -5.91 -22.75 11.68
C VAL A 228 -5.26 -22.01 12.84
N ILE A 229 -3.99 -21.63 12.69
CA ILE A 229 -3.22 -20.95 13.74
C ILE A 229 -3.35 -19.44 13.57
N GLY A 230 -3.96 -18.79 14.56
CA GLY A 230 -4.18 -17.35 14.59
C GLY A 230 -5.63 -16.95 14.79
N VAL A 231 -5.87 -15.64 14.94
CA VAL A 231 -7.20 -15.07 15.20
C VAL A 231 -7.45 -13.76 14.42
N GLY A 232 -6.50 -13.39 13.54
CA GLY A 232 -6.67 -12.24 12.66
C GLY A 232 -7.69 -12.51 11.54
N ALA A 233 -8.03 -11.47 10.76
CA ALA A 233 -8.97 -11.59 9.65
C ALA A 233 -8.59 -12.73 8.70
N SER A 234 -7.32 -12.79 8.31
CA SER A 234 -6.82 -13.81 7.37
C SER A 234 -6.98 -15.23 7.91
N ALA A 235 -6.74 -15.46 9.22
CA ALA A 235 -6.95 -16.76 9.84
C ALA A 235 -8.43 -17.18 9.76
N VAL A 236 -9.33 -16.25 10.12
CA VAL A 236 -10.77 -16.52 10.12
C VAL A 236 -11.32 -16.73 8.71
N ASP A 237 -10.86 -15.94 7.73
CA ASP A 237 -11.29 -16.09 6.35
C ASP A 237 -10.80 -17.41 5.74
N ASN A 238 -9.56 -17.85 6.03
CA ASN A 238 -9.07 -19.16 5.58
C ASN A 238 -9.81 -20.34 6.24
N ALA A 239 -10.21 -20.20 7.50
CA ALA A 239 -11.03 -21.19 8.17
C ALA A 239 -12.42 -21.30 7.54
N ALA A 240 -13.02 -20.17 7.17
CA ALA A 240 -14.29 -20.13 6.46
C ALA A 240 -14.20 -20.85 5.11
N GLU A 241 -13.18 -20.53 4.30
CA GLU A 241 -12.94 -21.23 3.03
C GLU A 241 -12.78 -22.74 3.20
N ALA A 242 -12.02 -23.20 4.21
CA ALA A 242 -11.87 -24.62 4.48
C ALA A 242 -13.21 -25.31 4.79
N LEU A 243 -14.06 -24.67 5.61
CA LEU A 243 -15.38 -25.18 5.94
C LEU A 243 -16.32 -25.21 4.72
N GLU A 244 -16.34 -24.14 3.94
CA GLU A 244 -17.16 -24.00 2.73
C GLU A 244 -16.77 -24.99 1.64
N HIS A 245 -15.50 -25.44 1.62
CA HIS A 245 -15.00 -26.50 0.73
C HIS A 245 -15.09 -27.91 1.36
N GLY A 246 -15.82 -28.06 2.46
CA GLY A 246 -16.17 -29.36 3.01
C GLY A 246 -15.13 -29.99 3.92
N ALA A 247 -14.29 -29.23 4.60
CA ALA A 247 -13.45 -29.76 5.68
C ALA A 247 -14.31 -30.49 6.72
N ALA A 248 -13.84 -31.64 7.19
CA ALA A 248 -14.57 -32.42 8.20
C ALA A 248 -14.67 -31.65 9.52
N GLU A 249 -13.60 -30.97 9.88
CA GLU A 249 -13.51 -30.16 11.08
C GLU A 249 -12.52 -29.01 10.88
N VAL A 250 -12.79 -27.85 11.47
CA VAL A 250 -11.83 -26.73 11.55
C VAL A 250 -11.65 -26.32 13.00
N ARG A 251 -10.40 -26.32 13.47
CA ARG A 251 -10.03 -25.84 14.80
C ARG A 251 -9.13 -24.61 14.73
N HIS A 252 -9.65 -23.50 15.22
CA HIS A 252 -8.84 -22.31 15.44
C HIS A 252 -7.98 -22.46 16.70
N ILE A 253 -6.67 -22.38 16.52
CA ILE A 253 -5.67 -22.42 17.60
C ILE A 253 -5.24 -20.99 17.89
N ILE A 254 -5.63 -20.47 19.03
CA ILE A 254 -5.53 -19.06 19.40
C ILE A 254 -4.71 -18.91 20.67
N ARG A 255 -3.52 -18.31 20.57
CA ARG A 255 -2.63 -18.05 21.71
C ARG A 255 -3.27 -17.10 22.74
N ARG A 256 -4.05 -16.12 22.29
CA ARG A 256 -4.74 -15.17 23.17
C ARG A 256 -5.81 -15.86 24.00
N LYS A 257 -5.99 -15.40 25.25
CA LYS A 257 -7.05 -15.91 26.15
C LYS A 257 -8.46 -15.46 25.75
N LYS A 258 -8.58 -14.38 24.95
CA LYS A 258 -9.87 -13.79 24.53
C LYS A 258 -9.79 -13.32 23.08
N MET A 259 -10.93 -13.37 22.39
CA MET A 259 -11.09 -12.77 21.05
C MET A 259 -10.93 -11.24 21.15
N PRO A 260 -10.11 -10.60 20.28
CA PRO A 260 -10.14 -9.16 20.16
C PRO A 260 -11.51 -8.72 19.63
N ARG A 261 -12.10 -7.65 20.21
CA ARG A 261 -13.48 -7.24 19.88
C ARG A 261 -13.58 -5.81 19.36
N ILE A 262 -12.56 -4.97 19.59
CA ILE A 262 -12.61 -3.53 19.31
C ILE A 262 -11.46 -3.16 18.38
N ASN A 263 -11.80 -2.54 17.24
CA ASN A 263 -10.80 -1.92 16.38
C ASN A 263 -10.49 -0.50 16.88
N LYS A 264 -9.45 -0.39 17.71
CA LYS A 264 -9.06 0.88 18.34
C LYS A 264 -8.72 1.98 17.35
N MET A 265 -8.12 1.62 16.20
CA MET A 265 -7.74 2.60 15.18
C MET A 265 -8.93 3.29 14.51
N MET A 266 -10.13 2.70 14.56
CA MET A 266 -11.33 3.40 14.09
C MET A 266 -11.73 4.59 14.97
N GLY A 267 -11.36 4.56 16.26
CA GLY A 267 -11.69 5.63 17.20
C GLY A 267 -10.86 6.90 17.03
N ILE A 268 -9.75 6.84 16.30
CA ILE A 268 -8.84 7.99 16.09
C ILE A 268 -8.70 8.39 14.62
N GLY A 269 -9.28 7.61 13.71
CA GLY A 269 -9.24 7.91 12.27
C GLY A 269 -9.87 9.27 11.97
N SER A 270 -9.05 10.25 11.58
CA SER A 270 -9.46 11.61 11.25
C SER A 270 -8.40 12.29 10.39
N PHE A 271 -8.77 13.37 9.71
CA PHE A 271 -7.82 14.23 9.02
C PHE A 271 -6.72 14.73 9.97
N GLY A 272 -7.09 15.10 11.21
CA GLY A 272 -6.14 15.54 12.23
C GLY A 272 -5.12 14.46 12.59
N PHE A 273 -5.54 13.19 12.74
CA PHE A 273 -4.63 12.08 12.98
C PHE A 273 -3.70 11.84 11.78
N THR A 274 -4.25 11.80 10.58
CA THR A 274 -3.47 11.57 9.35
C THR A 274 -2.38 12.62 9.16
N SER A 275 -2.72 13.89 9.37
CA SER A 275 -1.80 15.03 9.21
C SER A 275 -0.85 15.20 10.40
N GLY A 276 -1.31 14.91 11.60
CA GLY A 276 -0.57 15.15 12.85
C GLY A 276 0.41 14.05 13.23
N PHE A 277 0.04 12.79 13.00
CA PHE A 277 0.81 11.63 13.46
C PHE A 277 2.30 11.67 13.06
N PRO A 278 2.70 11.99 11.82
CA PRO A 278 4.11 12.04 11.42
C PRO A 278 4.92 13.13 12.12
N ASN A 279 4.24 14.09 12.73
CA ASN A 279 4.85 15.22 13.42
C ASN A 279 4.92 15.05 14.95
N LEU A 280 4.35 13.95 15.46
CA LEU A 280 4.44 13.62 16.88
C LEU A 280 5.87 13.23 17.27
N PRO A 281 6.28 13.44 18.53
CA PRO A 281 7.46 12.83 19.10
C PRO A 281 7.41 11.30 19.01
N ASP A 282 8.58 10.67 18.98
CA ASP A 282 8.73 9.21 18.83
C ASP A 282 7.95 8.44 19.87
N GLU A 283 7.96 8.90 21.11
CA GLU A 283 7.19 8.34 22.23
C GLU A 283 5.71 8.19 21.85
N TRP A 284 5.07 9.21 21.31
CA TRP A 284 3.65 9.18 20.97
C TRP A 284 3.38 8.34 19.72
N ARG A 285 4.24 8.42 18.70
CA ARG A 285 4.13 7.55 17.51
C ARG A 285 4.21 6.08 17.93
N TRP A 286 5.18 5.75 18.78
CA TRP A 286 5.33 4.41 19.33
C TRP A 286 4.10 3.96 20.12
N ARG A 287 3.63 4.74 21.10
CA ARG A 287 2.44 4.41 21.93
C ARG A 287 1.21 4.11 21.11
N PHE A 288 0.87 4.96 20.12
CA PHE A 288 -0.28 4.72 19.26
C PHE A 288 -0.17 3.39 18.52
N MET A 289 0.99 3.11 17.93
CA MET A 289 1.20 1.91 17.13
C MET A 289 1.31 0.67 18.02
N GLN A 290 2.07 0.72 19.11
CA GLN A 290 2.20 -0.37 20.08
C GLN A 290 0.83 -0.76 20.65
N TYR A 291 0.03 0.22 21.08
CA TYR A 291 -1.31 -0.04 21.60
C TYR A 291 -2.23 -0.66 20.55
N SER A 292 -2.16 -0.18 19.32
CA SER A 292 -2.92 -0.76 18.20
C SER A 292 -2.53 -2.22 17.93
N PHE A 293 -1.22 -2.54 17.95
CA PHE A 293 -0.74 -3.92 17.75
C PHE A 293 -1.08 -4.82 18.93
N SER A 294 -0.91 -4.34 20.18
CA SER A 294 -1.19 -5.14 21.37
C SER A 294 -2.67 -5.47 21.52
N THR A 295 -3.57 -4.52 21.21
CA THR A 295 -5.02 -4.75 21.24
C THR A 295 -5.51 -5.57 20.06
N GLN A 296 -4.79 -5.58 18.96
CA GLN A 296 -5.10 -6.25 17.70
C GLN A 296 -6.46 -5.85 17.09
N THR A 297 -6.48 -5.59 15.82
CA THR A 297 -7.74 -5.39 15.08
C THR A 297 -8.50 -6.72 15.01
N PRO A 298 -9.78 -6.79 15.44
CA PRO A 298 -10.57 -8.02 15.39
C PRO A 298 -10.82 -8.46 13.93
N PRO A 299 -11.10 -9.75 13.69
CA PRO A 299 -11.66 -10.17 12.41
C PRO A 299 -13.03 -9.49 12.18
N PRO A 300 -13.45 -9.26 10.92
CA PRO A 300 -14.78 -8.76 10.62
C PRO A 300 -15.87 -9.69 11.18
N ARG A 301 -17.00 -9.11 11.61
CA ARG A 301 -18.13 -9.89 12.13
C ARG A 301 -18.63 -10.90 11.12
N GLY A 302 -18.78 -10.52 9.84
CA GLY A 302 -19.20 -11.41 8.75
C GLY A 302 -18.27 -12.61 8.61
N SER A 303 -16.98 -12.39 8.50
CA SER A 303 -15.98 -13.47 8.44
C SER A 303 -16.07 -14.41 9.65
N THR A 304 -16.20 -13.85 10.87
CA THR A 304 -16.33 -14.67 12.08
C THR A 304 -17.60 -15.54 12.05
N LEU A 305 -18.72 -15.01 11.55
CA LEU A 305 -19.97 -15.74 11.43
C LEU A 305 -19.92 -16.84 10.36
N ARG A 306 -19.16 -16.66 9.26
CA ARG A 306 -18.92 -17.74 8.28
C ARG A 306 -18.32 -18.99 8.95
N VAL A 307 -17.50 -18.80 9.97
CA VAL A 307 -16.91 -19.90 10.75
C VAL A 307 -17.86 -20.37 11.86
N SER A 308 -18.28 -19.49 12.75
CA SER A 308 -18.95 -19.85 14.03
C SER A 308 -20.36 -20.43 13.86
N LYS A 309 -20.99 -20.28 12.71
CA LYS A 309 -22.29 -20.91 12.41
C LYS A 309 -22.17 -22.40 12.09
N ASN A 310 -20.97 -22.91 11.82
CA ASN A 310 -20.76 -24.32 11.50
C ASN A 310 -20.56 -25.14 12.78
N LYS A 311 -21.26 -26.27 12.88
CA LYS A 311 -21.18 -27.17 14.05
C LYS A 311 -19.83 -27.88 14.19
N ASN A 312 -19.07 -27.97 13.10
CA ASN A 312 -17.74 -28.57 13.01
C ASN A 312 -16.60 -27.54 13.07
N ALA A 313 -16.88 -26.33 13.58
CA ALA A 313 -15.89 -25.28 13.78
C ALA A 313 -15.68 -25.00 15.29
N PHE A 314 -14.44 -24.98 15.75
CA PHE A 314 -14.09 -24.86 17.17
C PHE A 314 -13.03 -23.78 17.40
N PHE A 315 -13.19 -22.97 18.45
CA PHE A 315 -12.25 -21.92 18.83
C PHE A 315 -11.55 -22.30 20.13
N HIS A 316 -10.25 -22.51 20.08
CA HIS A 316 -9.42 -22.88 21.23
C HIS A 316 -8.56 -21.69 21.65
N PHE A 317 -8.96 -21.02 22.74
CA PHE A 317 -8.26 -19.87 23.30
C PHE A 317 -7.20 -20.30 24.32
N GLY A 318 -6.12 -19.50 24.43
CA GLY A 318 -5.01 -19.77 25.33
C GLY A 318 -4.15 -20.97 24.89
N LYS A 319 -4.26 -21.40 23.64
CA LYS A 319 -3.50 -22.53 23.09
C LYS A 319 -2.30 -22.03 22.31
N GLU A 320 -1.12 -22.27 22.85
CA GLU A 320 0.15 -21.91 22.22
C GLU A 320 0.86 -23.17 21.74
N PRO A 321 1.04 -23.34 20.42
CA PRO A 321 1.80 -24.46 19.86
C PRO A 321 3.27 -24.35 20.27
N THR A 322 3.86 -25.45 20.74
CA THR A 322 5.26 -25.52 21.13
C THR A 322 6.11 -26.26 20.09
N HIS A 323 5.60 -27.37 19.58
CA HIS A 323 6.23 -28.10 18.48
C HIS A 323 5.20 -28.96 17.73
N LEU A 324 5.59 -29.44 16.57
CA LEU A 324 4.78 -30.27 15.69
C LEU A 324 5.52 -31.56 15.38
N GLN A 325 4.78 -32.66 15.27
CA GLN A 325 5.34 -33.95 14.91
C GLN A 325 4.45 -34.63 13.86
N VAL A 326 5.07 -35.24 12.85
CA VAL A 326 4.33 -36.07 11.90
C VAL A 326 4.09 -37.42 12.53
N GLU A 327 2.84 -37.85 12.64
CA GLU A 327 2.41 -39.18 13.05
C GLU A 327 1.58 -39.78 11.90
N GLU A 328 2.13 -40.82 11.26
CA GLU A 328 1.59 -41.39 10.03
C GLU A 328 1.45 -40.32 8.92
N GLU A 329 0.23 -40.05 8.42
CA GLU A 329 -0.05 -38.98 7.42
C GLU A 329 -0.77 -37.77 8.03
N LYS A 330 -0.54 -37.51 9.35
CA LYS A 330 -1.14 -36.38 10.08
C LYS A 330 -0.09 -35.63 10.89
N VAL A 331 -0.47 -34.47 11.38
CA VAL A 331 0.37 -33.64 12.22
C VAL A 331 -0.21 -33.54 13.62
N LYS A 332 0.53 -34.01 14.60
CA LYS A 332 0.24 -33.80 16.01
C LYS A 332 0.82 -32.48 16.47
N ILE A 333 -0.06 -31.62 16.96
CA ILE A 333 0.26 -30.31 17.52
C ILE A 333 0.34 -30.45 19.03
N PHE A 334 1.46 -30.05 19.63
CA PHE A 334 1.66 -30.03 21.06
C PHE A 334 1.52 -28.59 21.58
N PHE A 335 0.79 -28.42 22.68
CA PHE A 335 0.55 -27.12 23.27
C PHE A 335 1.29 -26.95 24.59
N ALA A 336 1.56 -25.68 24.97
CA ALA A 336 2.26 -25.34 26.21
C ALA A 336 1.56 -25.86 27.50
N ASP A 337 0.27 -26.11 27.46
CA ASP A 337 -0.51 -26.67 28.58
C ASP A 337 -0.51 -28.21 28.63
N GLY A 338 0.28 -28.86 27.81
CA GLY A 338 0.40 -30.32 27.71
C GLY A 338 -0.67 -31.01 26.88
N SER A 339 -1.71 -30.30 26.41
CA SER A 339 -2.70 -30.87 25.51
C SER A 339 -2.15 -31.06 24.10
N THR A 340 -2.80 -31.91 23.29
CA THR A 340 -2.42 -32.18 21.91
C THR A 340 -3.64 -32.18 21.00
N TYR A 341 -3.40 -31.97 19.67
CA TYR A 341 -4.42 -32.12 18.63
C TYR A 341 -3.80 -32.75 17.39
N LEU A 342 -4.51 -33.68 16.77
CA LEU A 342 -4.09 -34.34 15.55
C LEU A 342 -4.85 -33.76 14.36
N SER A 343 -4.12 -33.14 13.41
CA SER A 343 -4.66 -32.44 12.25
C SER A 343 -4.15 -33.07 10.94
N ASP A 344 -4.96 -33.05 9.89
CA ASP A 344 -4.52 -33.46 8.55
C ASP A 344 -3.78 -32.32 7.82
N PHE A 345 -4.09 -31.07 8.15
CA PHE A 345 -3.47 -29.90 7.52
C PHE A 345 -3.48 -28.68 8.45
N ILE A 346 -2.46 -27.84 8.33
CA ILE A 346 -2.31 -26.62 9.14
C ILE A 346 -2.32 -25.40 8.23
N ILE A 347 -3.16 -24.42 8.53
CA ILE A 347 -3.13 -23.11 7.90
C ILE A 347 -2.56 -22.08 8.90
N LEU A 348 -1.45 -21.44 8.53
CA LEU A 348 -0.81 -20.42 9.32
C LEU A 348 -1.44 -19.05 9.03
N GLY A 349 -2.44 -18.67 9.82
CA GLY A 349 -3.06 -17.33 9.82
C GLY A 349 -2.27 -16.34 10.66
N THR A 350 -0.95 -16.41 10.63
CA THR A 350 0.00 -15.69 11.52
C THR A 350 0.38 -14.31 10.99
N GLY A 351 -0.09 -13.95 9.79
CA GLY A 351 0.13 -12.63 9.18
C GLY A 351 1.53 -12.46 8.60
N PHE A 352 1.98 -11.22 8.52
CA PHE A 352 3.28 -10.85 7.95
C PHE A 352 4.13 -10.20 9.02
N LYS A 353 5.45 -10.39 8.94
CA LYS A 353 6.43 -9.65 9.73
C LYS A 353 7.13 -8.62 8.86
N THR A 354 7.42 -7.46 9.43
CA THR A 354 8.33 -6.48 8.84
C THR A 354 9.75 -6.92 9.15
N ASP A 355 10.54 -7.15 8.11
CA ASP A 355 11.91 -7.64 8.23
C ASP A 355 12.67 -7.25 6.95
N PRO A 356 13.40 -6.12 6.94
CA PRO A 356 14.16 -5.69 5.76
C PRO A 356 15.20 -6.73 5.29
N LEU A 357 15.75 -7.55 6.20
CA LEU A 357 16.69 -8.61 5.85
C LEU A 357 16.08 -9.72 4.99
N ALA A 358 14.75 -9.89 5.04
CA ALA A 358 14.04 -10.83 4.18
C ALA A 358 13.87 -10.31 2.73
N ARG A 359 14.25 -9.05 2.46
CA ARG A 359 14.16 -8.40 1.15
C ARG A 359 15.51 -8.46 0.45
N THR A 360 15.70 -9.54 -0.29
CA THR A 360 16.97 -9.82 -0.98
C THR A 360 17.37 -8.76 -2.02
N GLU A 361 16.41 -7.97 -2.48
CA GLU A 361 16.63 -6.88 -3.43
C GLU A 361 17.61 -5.82 -2.93
N PHE A 362 17.65 -5.58 -1.61
CA PHE A 362 18.60 -4.62 -0.99
C PHE A 362 20.00 -5.18 -0.81
N GLY A 363 20.20 -6.52 -0.89
CA GLY A 363 21.46 -7.15 -0.60
C GLY A 363 21.97 -6.82 0.80
N GLU A 364 23.27 -6.48 0.94
CA GLU A 364 23.89 -6.12 2.24
C GLU A 364 23.30 -4.85 2.86
N ALA A 365 22.83 -3.92 2.05
CA ALA A 365 22.24 -2.66 2.53
C ALA A 365 20.94 -2.87 3.33
N ALA A 366 20.28 -4.05 3.22
CA ALA A 366 19.15 -4.39 4.08
C ALA A 366 19.50 -4.28 5.58
N GLY A 367 20.71 -4.67 5.97
CA GLY A 367 21.22 -4.58 7.34
C GLY A 367 21.53 -3.14 7.80
N ASN A 368 21.65 -2.22 6.85
CA ASN A 368 21.92 -0.79 7.14
C ASN A 368 20.67 0.10 7.06
N ILE A 369 19.49 -0.47 6.83
CA ILE A 369 18.23 0.27 6.96
C ILE A 369 18.01 0.58 8.44
N LEU A 370 17.82 1.86 8.79
CA LEU A 370 17.55 2.31 10.14
C LEU A 370 16.16 1.83 10.60
N LEU A 371 16.09 1.16 11.75
CA LEU A 371 14.87 0.62 12.33
C LEU A 371 14.46 1.41 13.57
N TRP A 372 13.22 1.22 14.02
CA TRP A 372 12.74 1.82 15.26
C TRP A 372 13.56 1.40 16.48
N GLU A 373 14.04 0.15 16.56
CA GLU A 373 14.91 -0.31 17.65
C GLU A 373 16.27 0.39 17.71
N ASP A 374 16.70 1.01 16.64
CA ASP A 374 17.97 1.74 16.58
C ASP A 374 17.86 3.19 17.09
N VAL A 375 16.61 3.71 17.24
CA VAL A 375 16.34 5.12 17.52
C VAL A 375 15.58 5.33 18.81
N TYR A 376 14.68 4.42 19.17
CA TYR A 376 13.79 4.57 20.31
C TYR A 376 13.74 3.31 21.17
N ASP A 377 14.05 3.46 22.46
CA ASP A 377 13.92 2.42 23.49
C ASP A 377 12.70 2.74 24.37
N PRO A 378 11.57 2.04 24.16
CA PRO A 378 10.35 2.29 24.93
C PRO A 378 10.44 1.76 26.35
N PRO A 379 9.60 2.28 27.29
CA PRO A 379 9.39 1.67 28.60
C PRO A 379 9.05 0.18 28.49
N GLU A 380 9.36 -0.59 29.55
CA GLU A 380 9.24 -2.06 29.55
C GLU A 380 7.82 -2.55 29.20
N ASP A 381 6.79 -1.87 29.70
CA ASP A 381 5.37 -2.18 29.46
C ASP A 381 4.88 -1.78 28.05
N GLU A 382 5.65 -0.96 27.34
CA GLU A 382 5.38 -0.55 25.95
C GLU A 382 6.24 -1.29 24.92
N LYS A 383 7.11 -2.22 25.32
CA LYS A 383 7.94 -3.00 24.40
C LYS A 383 7.10 -3.83 23.44
N ASN A 384 7.50 -3.85 22.16
CA ASN A 384 6.83 -4.63 21.14
C ASN A 384 7.87 -5.17 20.13
N HIS A 385 8.01 -6.50 20.11
CA HIS A 385 9.01 -7.18 19.32
C HIS A 385 8.84 -6.99 17.81
N ASP A 386 7.60 -6.93 17.34
CA ASP A 386 7.32 -6.79 15.90
C ASP A 386 7.48 -5.32 15.46
N LEU A 387 6.97 -4.37 16.26
CA LEU A 387 7.01 -2.95 15.93
C LEU A 387 8.43 -2.40 15.86
N LYS A 388 9.35 -2.87 16.71
CA LYS A 388 10.74 -2.41 16.73
C LYS A 388 11.51 -2.68 15.42
N LYS A 389 11.05 -3.65 14.61
CA LYS A 389 11.63 -4.03 13.32
C LYS A 389 11.15 -3.19 12.14
N PHE A 390 10.19 -2.28 12.37
CA PHE A 390 9.74 -1.38 11.32
C PHE A 390 10.85 -0.38 10.96
N PRO A 391 10.96 0.02 9.67
CA PRO A 391 11.92 1.04 9.27
C PRO A 391 11.56 2.40 9.89
N TYR A 392 12.56 3.09 10.40
CA TYR A 392 12.46 4.47 10.86
C TYR A 392 12.67 5.41 9.69
N LEU A 393 11.59 5.79 9.02
CA LEU A 393 11.62 6.54 7.77
C LEU A 393 11.81 8.04 7.97
N ASN A 394 12.30 8.70 6.91
CA ASN A 394 12.15 10.15 6.76
C ASN A 394 10.68 10.53 6.57
N LYS A 395 10.34 11.80 6.79
CA LYS A 395 8.98 12.32 6.59
C LYS A 395 8.51 12.24 5.14
N ASP A 396 9.42 12.10 4.19
CA ASP A 396 9.16 11.94 2.75
C ASP A 396 8.98 10.48 2.31
N PHE A 397 8.84 9.53 3.23
CA PHE A 397 8.78 8.08 3.02
C PHE A 397 10.11 7.41 2.63
N SER A 398 11.20 8.15 2.47
CA SER A 398 12.49 7.55 2.11
C SER A 398 13.11 6.80 3.29
N PHE A 399 13.89 5.75 2.95
CA PHE A 399 14.67 5.04 3.96
C PHE A 399 15.82 5.89 4.49
N LYS A 400 16.22 5.58 5.71
CA LYS A 400 17.43 6.11 6.35
C LYS A 400 18.47 5.02 6.50
N GLU A 401 19.71 5.36 6.36
CA GLU A 401 20.82 4.49 6.71
C GLU A 401 21.08 4.49 8.22
N LYS A 402 21.47 3.33 8.76
CA LYS A 402 21.86 3.15 10.16
C LYS A 402 23.26 3.69 10.42
N VAL A 403 24.19 3.34 9.54
CA VAL A 403 25.57 3.83 9.57
C VAL A 403 25.71 4.95 8.54
N LYS A 404 25.87 6.17 9.04
CA LYS A 404 25.91 7.37 8.22
C LYS A 404 27.03 7.33 7.17
N GLY A 405 26.71 7.61 5.93
CA GLY A 405 27.63 7.71 4.80
C GLY A 405 27.94 6.39 4.09
N THR A 406 27.34 5.27 4.53
CA THR A 406 27.57 3.94 3.96
C THR A 406 26.62 3.65 2.78
N ASP A 407 25.34 3.92 2.97
CA ASP A 407 24.28 3.64 1.99
C ASP A 407 23.38 4.88 1.76
N ILE A 408 24.01 6.02 1.49
CA ILE A 408 23.33 7.32 1.26
C ILE A 408 22.22 7.18 0.20
N TRP A 409 22.37 6.27 -0.76
CA TRP A 409 21.41 6.01 -1.82
C TRP A 409 20.04 5.53 -1.32
N LEU A 410 19.95 5.02 -0.07
CA LEU A 410 18.67 4.63 0.55
C LEU A 410 17.67 5.81 0.62
N GLN A 411 18.16 7.06 0.66
CA GLN A 411 17.31 8.26 0.57
C GLN A 411 16.54 8.38 -0.78
N ASN A 412 16.95 7.63 -1.82
CA ASN A 412 16.26 7.57 -3.11
C ASN A 412 15.29 6.40 -3.22
N VAL A 413 15.14 5.62 -2.14
CA VAL A 413 14.22 4.48 -2.06
C VAL A 413 13.12 4.80 -1.06
N TYR A 414 11.87 4.68 -1.50
CA TYR A 414 10.70 5.10 -0.75
C TYR A 414 9.84 3.91 -0.36
N CYS A 415 9.36 3.91 0.89
CA CYS A 415 8.51 2.87 1.46
C CYS A 415 7.05 3.31 1.44
N PHE A 416 6.31 3.00 0.37
CA PHE A 416 4.88 3.29 0.28
C PHE A 416 4.05 2.02 0.43
N ASN A 417 4.11 1.42 1.62
CA ASN A 417 3.45 0.16 1.96
C ASN A 417 3.21 0.09 3.47
N TYR A 418 2.74 -1.06 3.95
CA TYR A 418 2.39 -1.26 5.37
C TYR A 418 3.53 -0.91 6.35
N ALA A 419 4.78 -1.15 5.97
CA ALA A 419 5.92 -0.90 6.86
C ALA A 419 6.14 0.60 7.17
N ALA A 420 5.60 1.51 6.38
CA ALA A 420 5.65 2.94 6.66
C ALA A 420 4.78 3.37 7.85
N SER A 421 3.82 2.53 8.27
CA SER A 421 2.79 2.91 9.24
C SER A 421 3.35 3.30 10.62
N ALA A 422 4.47 2.70 11.06
CA ALA A 422 5.10 3.05 12.34
C ALA A 422 5.66 4.48 12.35
N SER A 423 6.22 4.92 11.22
CA SER A 423 6.83 6.25 11.09
C SER A 423 5.83 7.32 10.65
N LEU A 424 4.89 6.99 9.75
CA LEU A 424 4.10 7.97 9.01
C LEU A 424 2.58 7.80 9.17
N GLY A 425 2.15 6.79 9.95
CA GLY A 425 0.73 6.50 10.13
C GLY A 425 0.15 5.65 8.98
N LYS A 426 -1.18 5.52 8.96
CA LYS A 426 -1.88 4.62 8.04
C LYS A 426 -2.26 5.29 6.72
N VAL A 427 -1.27 5.79 5.99
CA VAL A 427 -1.47 6.54 4.74
C VAL A 427 -0.96 5.82 3.49
N SER A 428 -0.30 4.66 3.65
CA SER A 428 0.38 3.94 2.56
C SER A 428 -0.10 2.51 2.31
N GLY A 429 -1.21 2.10 2.90
CA GLY A 429 -1.74 0.74 2.75
C GLY A 429 -3.21 0.58 3.10
N ASP A 430 -3.82 1.56 3.75
CA ASP A 430 -5.23 1.56 4.14
C ASP A 430 -6.06 2.41 3.15
N ILE A 431 -7.17 1.87 2.66
CA ILE A 431 -8.04 2.54 1.69
C ILE A 431 -8.41 3.99 2.10
N PRO A 432 -8.77 4.30 3.36
CA PRO A 432 -9.19 5.65 3.72
C PRO A 432 -8.14 6.75 3.53
N GLY A 433 -6.88 6.45 3.85
CA GLY A 433 -5.80 7.45 3.82
C GLY A 433 -4.92 7.42 2.57
N ILE A 434 -5.25 6.57 1.60
CA ILE A 434 -4.32 6.24 0.51
C ILE A 434 -4.06 7.43 -0.43
N SER A 435 -5.07 8.24 -0.73
CA SER A 435 -4.93 9.44 -1.57
C SER A 435 -4.08 10.51 -0.89
N ASP A 436 -4.27 10.73 0.42
CA ASP A 436 -3.48 11.70 1.19
C ASP A 436 -2.00 11.31 1.23
N GLY A 437 -1.73 10.03 1.51
CA GLY A 437 -0.37 9.50 1.53
C GLY A 437 0.33 9.58 0.18
N ALA A 438 -0.37 9.23 -0.91
CA ALA A 438 0.17 9.31 -2.26
C ALA A 438 0.45 10.75 -2.69
N THR A 439 -0.44 11.69 -2.34
CA THR A 439 -0.25 13.12 -2.59
C THR A 439 0.97 13.66 -1.83
N TRP A 440 1.11 13.27 -0.58
CA TRP A 440 2.26 13.66 0.23
C TRP A 440 3.57 13.11 -0.34
N LEU A 441 3.63 11.81 -0.66
CA LEU A 441 4.79 11.19 -1.30
C LEU A 441 5.15 11.89 -2.62
N ALA A 442 4.19 12.12 -3.50
CA ALA A 442 4.42 12.76 -4.80
C ALA A 442 4.98 14.19 -4.66
N ARG A 443 4.46 14.99 -3.72
CA ARG A 443 4.98 16.32 -3.42
C ARG A 443 6.41 16.27 -2.89
N SER A 444 6.71 15.31 -2.01
CA SER A 444 8.05 15.13 -1.46
C SER A 444 9.08 14.74 -2.53
N ILE A 445 8.70 13.79 -3.40
CA ILE A 445 9.55 13.37 -4.52
C ILE A 445 9.73 14.53 -5.52
N GLY A 446 8.66 15.27 -5.82
CA GLY A 446 8.73 16.45 -6.69
C GLY A 446 9.70 17.49 -6.16
N ALA A 447 9.65 17.81 -4.87
CA ALA A 447 10.58 18.73 -4.23
C ALA A 447 12.05 18.24 -4.32
N THR A 448 12.26 16.93 -4.16
CA THR A 448 13.61 16.34 -4.28
C THR A 448 14.13 16.41 -5.71
N LEU A 449 13.31 16.04 -6.71
CA LEU A 449 13.69 16.10 -8.12
C LEU A 449 13.98 17.54 -8.57
N TYR A 450 13.15 18.51 -8.13
CA TYR A 450 13.37 19.92 -8.43
C TYR A 450 14.71 20.42 -7.88
N LYS A 451 15.00 20.07 -6.62
CA LYS A 451 16.28 20.41 -5.98
C LYS A 451 17.49 19.78 -6.68
N GLU A 452 17.39 18.54 -7.12
CA GLU A 452 18.45 17.84 -7.84
C GLU A 452 18.75 18.46 -9.22
N ASP A 453 17.76 19.07 -9.86
CA ASP A 453 17.88 19.67 -11.18
C ASP A 453 17.85 21.22 -11.13
N ILE A 454 18.20 21.84 -9.97
CA ILE A 454 18.02 23.26 -9.70
C ILE A 454 18.73 24.16 -10.72
N GLU A 455 19.92 23.77 -11.20
CA GLU A 455 20.68 24.55 -12.19
C GLU A 455 19.95 24.60 -13.54
N LYS A 456 19.33 23.50 -13.95
CA LYS A 456 18.53 23.45 -15.19
C LYS A 456 17.26 24.30 -15.06
N HIS A 457 16.61 24.29 -13.90
CA HIS A 457 15.45 25.11 -13.62
C HIS A 457 15.80 26.60 -13.60
N TRP A 458 16.97 26.92 -13.02
CA TRP A 458 17.51 28.28 -13.04
C TRP A 458 17.79 28.74 -14.47
N GLN A 459 18.47 27.93 -15.29
CA GLN A 459 18.72 28.25 -16.70
C GLN A 459 17.42 28.44 -17.49
N HIS A 460 16.43 27.58 -17.25
CA HIS A 460 15.10 27.71 -17.86
C HIS A 460 14.42 29.05 -17.51
N LEU A 461 14.57 29.52 -16.27
CA LEU A 461 14.05 30.82 -15.85
C LEU A 461 14.77 31.96 -16.58
N LEU A 462 16.08 31.90 -16.72
CA LEU A 462 16.87 32.92 -17.45
C LEU A 462 16.53 32.95 -18.94
N ASP A 463 16.23 31.80 -19.52
CA ASP A 463 15.93 31.66 -20.95
C ASP A 463 14.46 32.01 -21.28
N TYR A 464 13.59 32.19 -20.27
CA TYR A 464 12.19 32.57 -20.50
C TYR A 464 12.10 34.00 -21.01
N LYS A 465 11.59 34.18 -22.26
CA LYS A 465 11.55 35.45 -22.98
C LYS A 465 10.16 35.78 -23.54
N SER A 466 9.13 35.03 -23.13
CA SER A 466 7.78 35.37 -23.58
C SER A 466 7.32 36.67 -22.94
N PRO A 467 7.09 37.73 -23.71
CA PRO A 467 6.70 39.02 -23.14
C PRO A 467 5.26 38.94 -22.65
N GLU A 468 5.01 39.50 -21.48
CA GLU A 468 3.66 39.74 -20.99
C GLU A 468 3.09 41.07 -21.55
N LEU A 469 3.99 42.04 -21.71
CA LEU A 469 3.71 43.32 -22.36
C LEU A 469 4.35 43.36 -23.75
N LEU A 470 3.60 43.75 -24.78
CA LEU A 470 4.08 43.79 -26.18
C LEU A 470 4.86 45.06 -26.50
N GLY A 471 4.78 46.08 -25.64
CA GLY A 471 5.47 47.36 -25.80
C GLY A 471 4.62 48.44 -26.52
N ASP A 472 3.36 48.12 -26.81
CA ASP A 472 2.40 49.05 -27.41
C ASP A 472 1.34 49.55 -26.41
N GLU A 473 1.46 49.16 -25.12
CA GLU A 473 0.52 49.52 -24.08
C GLU A 473 0.77 50.93 -23.47
N TRP A 474 1.93 51.55 -23.79
CA TRP A 474 2.31 52.87 -23.30
C TRP A 474 3.13 53.64 -24.33
N GLU A 475 3.04 54.96 -24.26
CA GLU A 475 3.95 55.86 -24.97
C GLU A 475 4.90 56.55 -23.97
N PRO A 476 6.22 56.61 -24.25
CA PRO A 476 7.16 57.36 -23.41
C PRO A 476 6.80 58.85 -23.43
N SER A 477 6.75 59.47 -22.27
CA SER A 477 6.58 60.93 -22.15
C SER A 477 7.82 61.50 -21.47
N GLU A 478 8.25 62.66 -21.98
CA GLU A 478 9.34 63.43 -21.38
C GLU A 478 8.83 64.30 -20.21
N LEU A 479 9.61 64.43 -19.17
CA LEU A 479 9.29 65.35 -18.09
C LEU A 479 9.60 66.80 -18.50
N GLU A 480 8.76 67.78 -18.11
CA GLU A 480 9.04 69.17 -18.33
C GLU A 480 10.40 69.55 -17.70
N GLY A 481 11.35 70.00 -18.53
CA GLY A 481 12.68 70.41 -18.11
C GLY A 481 13.84 69.53 -18.57
N GLU A 482 13.60 68.30 -19.15
CA GLU A 482 14.70 67.46 -19.70
C GLU A 482 15.30 68.03 -21.00
N ASN A 483 14.55 68.84 -21.75
CA ASN A 483 14.99 69.46 -23.00
C ASN A 483 15.96 70.65 -22.85
N ASN A 484 16.35 71.06 -21.61
CA ASN A 484 17.21 72.20 -21.40
C ASN A 484 18.71 71.90 -21.18
N LYS A 485 19.09 70.61 -21.22
CA LYS A 485 20.54 70.23 -21.06
C LYS A 485 21.34 70.11 -22.36
N GLY A 486 20.71 70.39 -23.51
CA GLY A 486 21.34 70.23 -24.82
C GLY A 486 21.62 71.51 -25.60
N LYS A 487 21.42 72.74 -25.03
CA LYS A 487 21.77 74.01 -25.67
C LYS A 487 22.52 74.94 -24.72
N VAL A 488 23.76 74.61 -24.42
CA VAL A 488 24.78 75.61 -24.03
C VAL A 488 25.91 75.44 -24.99
N ALA A 489 26.18 76.53 -25.71
CA ALA A 489 27.02 76.81 -26.86
C ALA A 489 28.36 76.12 -26.92
#